data_2adf3706024c2a653dd2c2f70c814fdd
#
_entry.id   2adf3706024c2a653dd2c2f70c814fdd
#
_cell.length_a   1.000
_cell.length_b   1.000
_cell.length_c   1.000
_cell.angle_alpha   90.00
_cell.angle_beta   90.00
_cell.angle_gamma   90.00
#
_symmetry.space_group_name_H-M   'P 1'
#
loop_
_entity.id
_entity.type
_entity.pdbx_description
1 polymer ?
#
loop_
_entity_poly.entity_id
_entity_poly.type
_entity_poly.pdbx_seq_one_letter_code
_entity_poly.pdbx_strand_id
1 'polypeptide(L)'
;MHFSFLRILSFLALAAGVLTLGVVQRGAAATSVPAMLEGVAAGVEVKPLLSVNDKVGSYTYDTIPDGIAVSNQGKNVHLYVNHETSLVPFPANVSDYTNALVSKLVIERSSQNILRGSYVVPSDANYQRFCSNFLVGKAHGFARQILLTNEEATDVVSRQGAAYPPRAGAEQAGVVVAYDIKNNVHKAVYSMGRHNHENAVAIPGYKVPVILSGDDTFNAPASQLYMYLTKGANAIMRDEGALYGFKGDDPAVNDYGDLSLAKSTSGTFIRVPVSVALGDQNALENWSNANNVFQFIRVEDIAYDRNTPNVVYFADTGEPRALPDAVTTRLRRGPAGTAGPYPNGRIFRMELDKTNPLKVTSLSVIVDGDAKGAAGAGDVTLVHNPDNMETTKKAILFQEDPGTQNQYAAGNSAGTTARIWKYDLATKTATVVARVNQKSLDANAAQGTWESSGIVDASYAFGPEWFYTNVQAHTVLVQQEKIGATTYKREHGQLLLVKIPGT
;
A
#
# COMPACT_ATOMS: atom_id res chain seq x y z
N MET A 1 25.41 71.81 65.46
CA MET A 1 26.74 71.20 65.22
C MET A 1 26.54 69.75 64.98
N HIS A 2 26.73 69.27 63.82
CA HIS A 2 27.34 68.06 63.32
C HIS A 2 26.82 67.75 61.90
N PHE A 3 27.74 67.84 61.01
CA PHE A 3 27.60 67.47 59.59
C PHE A 3 27.52 65.95 59.45
N SER A 4 26.62 65.45 58.59
CA SER A 4 26.65 64.07 58.12
C SER A 4 26.68 64.05 56.61
N PHE A 5 27.71 63.40 56.08
CA PHE A 5 27.99 63.17 54.66
C PHE A 5 27.06 62.07 54.06
N LEU A 6 26.36 62.45 53.02
CA LEU A 6 25.62 61.50 52.19
C LEU A 6 26.57 60.82 51.15
N ARG A 7 26.79 59.52 51.21
CA ARG A 7 27.47 58.76 50.16
C ARG A 7 26.42 58.18 49.23
N ILE A 8 26.49 58.59 47.97
CA ILE A 8 25.70 57.98 46.87
C ILE A 8 26.45 56.79 46.44
N LEU A 9 25.83 55.59 46.58
CA LEU A 9 26.24 54.29 45.90
C LEU A 9 25.50 54.17 44.62
N SER A 10 26.22 54.20 43.49
CA SER A 10 25.70 53.85 42.17
C SER A 10 25.71 52.38 42.03
N PHE A 11 24.54 51.75 41.90
CA PHE A 11 24.38 50.36 41.50
C PHE A 11 24.43 50.28 39.96
N LEU A 12 25.52 49.68 39.41
CA LEU A 12 25.54 49.18 38.03
C LEU A 12 24.77 47.83 37.99
N ALA A 13 23.62 47.83 37.41
CA ALA A 13 22.92 46.56 37.08
C ALA A 13 23.52 45.96 35.79
N LEU A 14 24.31 44.90 35.91
CA LEU A 14 24.75 44.07 34.80
C LEU A 14 23.57 43.23 34.36
N ALA A 15 22.94 43.57 33.24
CA ALA A 15 21.95 42.69 32.57
C ALA A 15 22.69 41.54 31.89
N ALA A 16 22.75 40.38 32.52
CA ALA A 16 23.18 39.14 31.88
C ALA A 16 22.08 38.66 30.91
N GLY A 17 22.24 38.99 29.64
CA GLY A 17 21.42 38.44 28.58
C GLY A 17 21.70 36.92 28.44
N VAL A 18 20.78 36.10 28.87
CA VAL A 18 20.81 34.66 28.58
C VAL A 18 20.49 34.49 27.09
N LEU A 19 21.55 34.35 26.28
CA LEU A 19 21.37 33.81 24.90
C LEU A 19 20.95 32.37 25.05
N THR A 20 19.66 32.09 24.95
CA THR A 20 19.16 30.75 24.64
C THR A 20 19.57 30.43 23.20
N LEU A 21 20.71 29.78 23.03
CA LEU A 21 21.04 29.09 21.80
C LEU A 21 19.92 28.04 21.58
N GLY A 22 18.92 28.41 20.78
CA GLY A 22 17.98 27.43 20.24
C GLY A 22 18.79 26.40 19.49
N VAL A 23 18.85 25.18 20.04
CA VAL A 23 19.36 24.03 19.30
C VAL A 23 18.46 23.87 18.09
N VAL A 24 18.92 24.36 16.95
CA VAL A 24 18.28 24.04 15.66
C VAL A 24 18.48 22.53 15.51
N GLN A 25 17.43 21.79 15.77
CA GLN A 25 17.41 20.35 15.55
C GLN A 25 17.63 20.16 14.05
N ARG A 26 18.85 19.82 13.66
CA ARG A 26 19.17 19.50 12.26
C ARG A 26 18.35 18.25 11.92
N GLY A 27 17.56 18.32 10.84
CA GLY A 27 16.87 17.17 10.30
C GLY A 27 17.86 16.02 10.07
N ALA A 28 17.40 14.79 10.09
CA ALA A 28 18.22 13.65 9.78
C ALA A 28 18.77 13.79 8.36
N ALA A 29 20.07 13.60 8.20
CA ALA A 29 20.67 13.36 6.89
C ALA A 29 20.08 12.06 6.32
N ALA A 30 20.18 11.89 5.00
CA ALA A 30 19.85 10.62 4.37
C ALA A 30 20.57 9.44 5.06
N THR A 31 19.95 8.28 5.07
CA THR A 31 20.52 7.06 5.64
C THR A 31 21.93 6.77 5.09
N SER A 32 22.78 6.15 5.90
CA SER A 32 24.08 5.65 5.46
C SER A 32 24.00 4.26 4.80
N VAL A 33 22.84 3.63 4.83
CA VAL A 33 22.60 2.32 4.21
C VAL A 33 22.58 2.49 2.68
N PRO A 34 23.30 1.66 1.92
CA PRO A 34 23.27 1.70 0.46
C PRO A 34 21.86 1.56 -0.09
N ALA A 35 21.63 2.11 -1.29
CA ALA A 35 20.30 2.06 -1.92
C ALA A 35 19.88 0.61 -2.19
N MET A 36 18.69 0.24 -1.68
CA MET A 36 18.08 -1.08 -1.88
C MET A 36 17.34 -1.20 -3.22
N LEU A 37 17.38 -0.15 -4.03
CA LEU A 37 16.86 -0.10 -5.39
C LEU A 37 17.96 0.38 -6.33
N GLU A 38 17.99 -0.12 -7.55
CA GLU A 38 18.88 0.37 -8.61
C GLU A 38 18.11 0.73 -9.87
N GLY A 39 18.52 1.81 -10.52
CA GLY A 39 17.98 2.21 -11.82
C GLY A 39 18.50 1.28 -12.92
N VAL A 40 17.60 0.84 -13.81
CA VAL A 40 17.90 0.00 -14.98
C VAL A 40 17.84 0.82 -16.26
N ALA A 41 16.83 1.68 -16.40
CA ALA A 41 16.70 2.56 -17.55
C ALA A 41 17.60 3.80 -17.43
N ALA A 42 18.02 4.33 -18.57
CA ALA A 42 18.86 5.53 -18.63
C ALA A 42 18.18 6.73 -17.95
N GLY A 43 18.94 7.44 -17.10
CA GLY A 43 18.48 8.64 -16.41
C GLY A 43 17.64 8.38 -15.16
N VAL A 44 17.42 7.14 -14.76
CA VAL A 44 16.80 6.83 -13.46
C VAL A 44 17.80 7.17 -12.36
N GLU A 45 17.36 7.99 -11.38
CA GLU A 45 18.13 8.35 -10.21
C GLU A 45 17.46 7.77 -8.96
N VAL A 46 18.26 7.21 -8.04
CA VAL A 46 17.76 6.63 -6.79
C VAL A 46 18.46 7.30 -5.60
N LYS A 47 17.68 7.75 -4.62
CA LYS A 47 18.17 8.40 -3.40
C LYS A 47 17.54 7.74 -2.17
N PRO A 48 18.32 7.01 -1.36
CA PRO A 48 17.83 6.48 -0.09
C PRO A 48 17.58 7.63 0.90
N LEU A 49 16.47 7.58 1.62
CA LEU A 49 16.08 8.60 2.59
C LEU A 49 16.16 8.10 4.03
N LEU A 50 15.48 7.00 4.34
CA LEU A 50 15.51 6.34 5.64
C LEU A 50 15.59 4.83 5.46
N SER A 51 16.29 4.19 6.37
CA SER A 51 16.30 2.73 6.52
C SER A 51 15.75 2.34 7.88
N VAL A 52 15.25 1.13 7.99
CA VAL A 52 14.78 0.59 9.27
C VAL A 52 15.83 0.77 10.36
N ASN A 53 15.40 1.20 11.54
CA ASN A 53 16.21 1.62 12.69
C ASN A 53 16.86 3.02 12.59
N ASP A 54 16.78 3.73 11.48
CA ASP A 54 17.20 5.13 11.45
C ASP A 54 16.36 5.98 12.39
N LYS A 55 16.96 6.98 13.00
CA LYS A 55 16.33 7.84 14.01
C LYS A 55 16.21 9.28 13.52
N VAL A 56 15.05 9.88 13.76
CA VAL A 56 14.77 11.29 13.57
C VAL A 56 14.31 11.87 14.91
N GLY A 57 15.23 12.37 15.72
CA GLY A 57 14.96 12.72 17.12
C GLY A 57 14.63 11.47 17.94
N SER A 58 13.43 11.45 18.55
CA SER A 58 12.93 10.30 19.31
C SER A 58 12.20 9.27 18.45
N TYR A 59 11.91 9.58 17.18
CA TYR A 59 11.24 8.68 16.27
C TYR A 59 12.25 7.68 15.66
N THR A 60 11.85 6.42 15.53
CA THR A 60 12.60 5.37 14.83
C THR A 60 11.79 4.91 13.64
N TYR A 61 12.41 4.77 12.45
CA TYR A 61 11.74 4.23 11.27
C TYR A 61 11.58 2.72 11.42
N ASP A 62 10.33 2.23 11.32
CA ASP A 62 10.02 0.83 11.61
C ASP A 62 10.13 -0.06 10.38
N THR A 63 9.99 -1.36 10.61
CA THR A 63 10.15 -2.46 9.65
C THR A 63 9.00 -2.54 8.65
N ILE A 64 9.20 -3.30 7.59
CA ILE A 64 8.24 -3.61 6.51
C ILE A 64 7.49 -2.34 6.06
N PRO A 65 8.21 -1.32 5.55
CA PRO A 65 7.58 -0.10 5.06
C PRO A 65 6.86 -0.40 3.73
N ASP A 66 5.59 -0.01 3.64
CA ASP A 66 4.72 -0.29 2.51
C ASP A 66 4.05 0.98 1.96
N GLY A 67 2.74 0.98 1.80
CA GLY A 67 1.95 2.04 1.19
C GLY A 67 2.35 3.45 1.61
N ILE A 68 2.42 4.35 0.65
CA ILE A 68 2.86 5.73 0.83
C ILE A 68 1.77 6.71 0.38
N ALA A 69 1.47 7.70 1.21
CA ALA A 69 0.65 8.83 0.81
C ALA A 69 1.34 10.16 1.10
N VAL A 70 1.08 11.14 0.23
CA VAL A 70 1.79 12.43 0.26
C VAL A 70 0.81 13.58 0.42
N SER A 71 1.05 14.46 1.38
CA SER A 71 0.31 15.70 1.57
C SER A 71 1.21 16.93 1.47
N ASN A 72 0.90 17.81 0.53
CA ASN A 72 1.64 19.06 0.36
C ASN A 72 1.24 20.06 1.46
N GLN A 73 2.22 20.54 2.21
CA GLN A 73 2.06 21.50 3.33
C GLN A 73 2.95 22.73 3.14
N GLY A 74 2.95 23.30 1.96
CA GLY A 74 3.71 24.51 1.61
C GLY A 74 5.22 24.25 1.53
N LYS A 75 5.99 24.68 2.54
CA LYS A 75 7.45 24.48 2.59
C LYS A 75 7.83 23.03 2.91
N ASN A 76 6.90 22.27 3.45
CA ASN A 76 7.10 20.89 3.84
C ASN A 76 6.19 19.96 3.06
N VAL A 77 6.60 18.70 3.04
CA VAL A 77 5.79 17.55 2.61
C VAL A 77 5.52 16.71 3.83
N HIS A 78 4.28 16.31 4.05
CA HIS A 78 3.95 15.26 5.00
C HIS A 78 3.82 13.95 4.24
N LEU A 79 4.66 13.01 4.56
CA LEU A 79 4.63 11.67 4.03
C LEU A 79 4.02 10.74 5.08
N TYR A 80 3.09 9.91 4.69
CA TYR A 80 2.50 8.86 5.50
C TYR A 80 2.97 7.53 4.94
N VAL A 81 3.59 6.71 5.79
CA VAL A 81 4.13 5.40 5.39
C VAL A 81 3.51 4.33 6.28
N ASN A 82 2.92 3.35 5.66
CA ASN A 82 2.43 2.16 6.34
C ASN A 82 3.60 1.27 6.75
N HIS A 83 3.41 0.51 7.82
CA HIS A 83 4.29 -0.58 8.22
C HIS A 83 3.43 -1.83 8.35
N GLU A 84 3.70 -2.80 7.52
CA GLU A 84 2.91 -4.02 7.35
C GLU A 84 3.27 -5.07 8.40
N THR A 85 3.15 -4.72 9.66
CA THR A 85 3.55 -5.56 10.80
C THR A 85 2.36 -6.19 11.52
N SER A 86 2.61 -7.30 12.23
CA SER A 86 1.60 -8.01 13.03
C SER A 86 2.20 -8.73 14.23
N LEU A 87 1.56 -8.56 15.40
CA LEU A 87 1.83 -9.40 16.59
C LEU A 87 1.13 -10.75 16.52
N VAL A 88 0.23 -10.98 15.56
CA VAL A 88 -0.36 -12.31 15.33
C VAL A 88 0.71 -13.19 14.69
N PRO A 89 1.09 -14.31 15.33
CA PRO A 89 2.16 -15.15 14.80
C PRO A 89 1.81 -15.75 13.45
N PHE A 90 2.75 -15.67 12.52
CA PHE A 90 2.72 -16.46 11.29
C PHE A 90 2.89 -17.97 11.59
N PRO A 91 2.64 -18.85 10.60
CA PRO A 91 3.06 -20.24 10.71
C PRO A 91 4.49 -20.36 11.24
N ALA A 92 4.79 -21.39 12.03
CA ALA A 92 6.06 -21.59 12.74
C ALA A 92 6.32 -20.63 13.93
N ASN A 93 5.29 -19.96 14.46
CA ASN A 93 5.40 -19.06 15.62
C ASN A 93 6.40 -17.90 15.43
N VAL A 94 6.43 -17.33 14.24
CA VAL A 94 7.17 -16.10 13.95
C VAL A 94 6.23 -14.91 14.02
N SER A 95 6.65 -13.81 14.65
CA SER A 95 5.86 -12.59 14.83
C SER A 95 6.74 -11.36 14.66
N ASP A 96 6.14 -10.21 14.36
CA ASP A 96 6.82 -8.93 14.44
C ASP A 96 6.83 -8.40 15.88
N TYR A 97 7.56 -7.32 16.15
CA TYR A 97 7.58 -6.66 17.45
C TYR A 97 6.39 -5.72 17.68
N THR A 98 5.67 -5.39 16.62
CA THR A 98 4.56 -4.43 16.63
C THR A 98 3.40 -4.94 15.79
N ASN A 99 2.18 -4.49 16.10
CA ASN A 99 1.08 -4.50 15.14
C ASN A 99 1.30 -3.40 14.09
N ALA A 100 0.46 -3.36 13.07
CA ALA A 100 0.53 -2.37 12.01
C ALA A 100 0.60 -0.93 12.54
N LEU A 101 1.37 -0.11 11.87
CA LEU A 101 1.68 1.28 12.21
C LEU A 101 1.48 2.17 10.98
N VAL A 102 1.21 3.46 11.21
CA VAL A 102 1.38 4.48 10.17
C VAL A 102 2.34 5.55 10.67
N SER A 103 3.46 5.67 10.01
CA SER A 103 4.43 6.75 10.21
C SER A 103 3.99 8.04 9.51
N LYS A 104 4.23 9.18 10.15
CA LYS A 104 4.19 10.50 9.53
C LYS A 104 5.56 11.12 9.56
N LEU A 105 6.12 11.38 8.39
CA LEU A 105 7.39 12.09 8.21
C LEU A 105 7.12 13.51 7.73
N VAL A 106 7.84 14.48 8.27
CA VAL A 106 7.83 15.87 7.81
C VAL A 106 9.13 16.13 7.07
N ILE A 107 9.05 16.35 5.77
CA ILE A 107 10.21 16.51 4.88
C ILE A 107 10.26 17.95 4.39
N GLU A 108 11.40 18.60 4.48
CA GLU A 108 11.63 19.92 3.91
C GLU A 108 11.83 19.81 2.39
N ARG A 109 11.03 20.54 1.61
CA ARG A 109 11.06 20.43 0.15
C ARG A 109 12.39 20.87 -0.46
N SER A 110 13.00 21.92 0.07
CA SER A 110 14.22 22.51 -0.49
C SER A 110 15.46 21.64 -0.30
N SER A 111 15.56 20.98 0.85
CA SER A 111 16.73 20.16 1.20
C SER A 111 16.48 18.66 1.10
N GLN A 112 15.21 18.23 0.99
CA GLN A 112 14.77 16.82 1.09
C GLN A 112 15.09 16.19 2.46
N ASN A 113 15.47 16.98 3.46
CA ASN A 113 15.77 16.49 4.79
C ASN A 113 14.49 16.13 5.55
N ILE A 114 14.54 15.04 6.30
CA ILE A 114 13.46 14.66 7.20
C ILE A 114 13.64 15.41 8.51
N LEU A 115 12.72 16.34 8.78
CA LEU A 115 12.76 17.21 9.94
C LEU A 115 12.21 16.54 11.20
N ARG A 116 11.18 15.71 11.06
CA ARG A 116 10.48 15.03 12.16
C ARG A 116 9.83 13.74 11.67
N GLY A 117 9.68 12.79 12.59
CA GLY A 117 8.88 11.58 12.43
C GLY A 117 7.98 11.37 13.66
N SER A 118 6.85 10.69 13.45
CA SER A 118 5.93 10.26 14.51
C SER A 118 5.03 9.15 13.98
N TYR A 119 4.44 8.35 14.86
CA TYR A 119 3.37 7.42 14.50
C TYR A 119 2.02 8.11 14.66
N VAL A 120 1.16 8.05 13.63
CA VAL A 120 -0.19 8.63 13.64
C VAL A 120 -1.28 7.58 13.83
N VAL A 121 -0.99 6.33 13.46
CA VAL A 121 -1.70 5.14 13.93
C VAL A 121 -0.67 4.27 14.64
N PRO A 122 -0.73 4.18 15.98
CA PRO A 122 0.27 3.44 16.75
C PRO A 122 -0.07 1.95 16.84
N SER A 123 0.92 1.13 17.21
CA SER A 123 0.81 -0.33 17.32
C SER A 123 -0.28 -0.79 18.30
N ASP A 124 -0.54 -0.03 19.37
CA ASP A 124 -1.56 -0.35 20.38
C ASP A 124 -3.00 -0.11 19.90
N ALA A 125 -3.19 0.41 18.68
CA ALA A 125 -4.47 0.41 17.99
C ALA A 125 -4.87 -1.00 17.50
N ASN A 126 -3.94 -1.96 17.53
CA ASN A 126 -4.14 -3.37 17.21
C ASN A 126 -4.66 -3.67 15.80
N TYR A 127 -4.38 -2.80 14.84
CA TYR A 127 -4.57 -3.11 13.43
C TYR A 127 -3.46 -4.04 12.93
N GLN A 128 -3.75 -4.78 11.86
CA GLN A 128 -2.85 -5.82 11.34
C GLN A 128 -2.45 -5.52 9.90
N ARG A 129 -1.17 -5.72 9.58
CA ARG A 129 -0.62 -5.69 8.20
C ARG A 129 -1.22 -4.57 7.35
N PHE A 130 -0.85 -3.32 7.64
CA PHE A 130 -1.21 -2.21 6.78
C PHE A 130 -0.39 -2.27 5.49
N CYS A 131 -1.00 -2.73 4.40
CA CYS A 131 -0.41 -2.72 3.08
C CYS A 131 -0.52 -1.32 2.45
N SER A 132 -1.27 -1.12 1.41
CA SER A 132 -1.38 0.16 0.71
C SER A 132 -2.20 1.22 1.47
N ASN A 133 -2.02 2.47 1.09
CA ASN A 133 -2.84 3.57 1.60
C ASN A 133 -3.11 4.63 0.52
N PHE A 134 -4.12 5.45 0.74
CA PHE A 134 -4.50 6.52 -0.18
C PHE A 134 -4.95 7.79 0.56
N LEU A 135 -4.43 8.95 0.15
CA LEU A 135 -4.85 10.24 0.72
C LEU A 135 -6.02 10.84 -0.06
N VAL A 136 -7.21 10.80 0.53
CA VAL A 136 -8.39 11.44 -0.04
C VAL A 136 -8.50 12.91 0.39
N GLY A 137 -9.19 13.70 -0.41
CA GLY A 137 -9.43 15.11 -0.14
C GLY A 137 -10.51 15.71 -1.02
N LYS A 138 -10.54 17.03 -1.14
CA LYS A 138 -11.58 17.75 -1.88
C LYS A 138 -11.71 17.32 -3.34
N ALA A 139 -10.61 16.98 -4.01
CA ALA A 139 -10.64 16.47 -5.37
C ALA A 139 -11.45 15.17 -5.52
N HIS A 140 -11.51 14.37 -4.46
CA HIS A 140 -12.23 13.11 -4.38
C HIS A 140 -13.62 13.25 -3.74
N GLY A 141 -14.14 14.48 -3.56
CA GLY A 141 -15.45 14.73 -2.96
C GLY A 141 -15.50 14.71 -1.43
N PHE A 142 -14.35 14.60 -0.74
CA PHE A 142 -14.28 14.67 0.72
C PHE A 142 -14.17 16.09 1.23
N ALA A 143 -14.74 16.38 2.41
CA ALA A 143 -14.70 17.73 3.00
C ALA A 143 -13.31 18.16 3.45
N ARG A 144 -12.41 17.21 3.75
CA ARG A 144 -11.04 17.42 4.22
C ARG A 144 -10.16 16.24 3.86
N GLN A 145 -8.86 16.38 4.12
CA GLN A 145 -7.92 15.27 3.93
C GLN A 145 -8.13 14.19 4.99
N ILE A 146 -8.27 12.97 4.51
CA ILE A 146 -8.35 11.72 5.30
C ILE A 146 -7.40 10.74 4.64
N LEU A 147 -6.57 10.07 5.42
CA LEU A 147 -5.80 8.94 4.96
C LEU A 147 -6.67 7.69 5.10
N LEU A 148 -6.83 6.94 4.04
CA LEU A 148 -7.34 5.59 4.07
C LEU A 148 -6.15 4.65 4.10
N THR A 149 -6.08 3.78 5.09
CA THR A 149 -5.08 2.72 5.23
C THR A 149 -5.80 1.40 5.47
N ASN A 150 -5.22 0.29 5.03
CA ASN A 150 -5.99 -0.92 4.80
C ASN A 150 -5.35 -2.09 5.52
N GLU A 151 -6.15 -2.86 6.29
CA GLU A 151 -5.71 -4.13 6.86
C GLU A 151 -5.77 -5.23 5.80
N GLU A 152 -4.63 -5.70 5.36
CA GLU A 152 -4.50 -6.90 4.54
C GLU A 152 -4.36 -8.13 5.43
N ALA A 153 -5.38 -8.39 6.22
CA ALA A 153 -5.40 -9.45 7.21
C ALA A 153 -6.83 -9.89 7.54
N THR A 154 -7.02 -11.17 7.78
CA THR A 154 -8.29 -11.74 8.24
C THR A 154 -8.14 -12.47 9.58
N ASP A 155 -7.06 -12.22 10.30
CA ASP A 155 -6.82 -12.75 11.64
C ASP A 155 -7.90 -12.29 12.63
N VAL A 156 -8.20 -13.11 13.62
CA VAL A 156 -9.08 -12.72 14.72
C VAL A 156 -8.25 -12.05 15.80
N VAL A 157 -8.55 -10.80 16.12
CA VAL A 157 -7.75 -9.98 17.04
C VAL A 157 -8.62 -9.23 18.06
N SER A 158 -8.04 -8.93 19.21
CA SER A 158 -8.64 -8.04 20.20
C SER A 158 -8.24 -6.59 19.90
N ARG A 159 -9.21 -5.69 19.70
CA ARG A 159 -8.92 -4.26 19.44
C ARG A 159 -8.51 -3.49 20.69
N GLN A 160 -8.63 -4.10 21.88
CA GLN A 160 -8.22 -3.49 23.13
C GLN A 160 -7.29 -4.42 23.92
N GLY A 161 -6.27 -3.83 24.54
CA GLY A 161 -5.24 -4.57 25.26
C GLY A 161 -4.28 -5.29 24.29
N ALA A 162 -3.88 -6.53 24.60
CA ALA A 162 -3.05 -7.31 23.67
C ALA A 162 -3.91 -7.81 22.50
N ALA A 163 -3.42 -7.62 21.27
CA ALA A 163 -4.11 -8.08 20.06
C ALA A 163 -4.25 -9.60 20.01
N TYR A 164 -3.19 -10.31 20.43
CA TYR A 164 -3.09 -11.76 20.39
C TYR A 164 -2.57 -12.32 21.72
N PRO A 165 -3.01 -13.52 22.21
CA PRO A 165 -4.12 -14.32 21.65
C PRO A 165 -5.46 -13.60 21.79
N PRO A 166 -6.43 -13.90 20.88
CA PRO A 166 -7.74 -13.23 20.88
C PRO A 166 -8.52 -13.54 22.17
N ARG A 167 -9.22 -12.53 22.68
CA ARG A 167 -10.03 -12.59 23.89
C ARG A 167 -11.53 -12.55 23.57
N ALA A 168 -12.38 -12.69 24.57
CA ALA A 168 -13.82 -12.49 24.40
C ALA A 168 -14.11 -11.09 23.80
N GLY A 169 -14.89 -11.04 22.73
CA GLY A 169 -15.16 -9.82 21.97
C GLY A 169 -14.11 -9.50 20.91
N ALA A 170 -13.16 -10.41 20.65
CA ALA A 170 -12.27 -10.28 19.49
C ALA A 170 -13.06 -10.32 18.18
N GLU A 171 -12.53 -9.68 17.16
CA GLU A 171 -13.14 -9.59 15.84
C GLU A 171 -12.15 -9.96 14.74
N GLN A 172 -12.66 -10.33 13.57
CA GLN A 172 -11.82 -10.48 12.38
C GLN A 172 -11.26 -9.12 11.97
N ALA A 173 -9.98 -9.05 11.66
CA ALA A 173 -9.32 -7.93 11.00
C ALA A 173 -9.85 -7.74 9.56
N GLY A 174 -9.15 -7.00 8.73
CA GLY A 174 -9.52 -6.75 7.34
C GLY A 174 -10.51 -5.60 7.22
N VAL A 175 -10.21 -4.47 7.82
CA VAL A 175 -10.99 -3.23 7.70
C VAL A 175 -10.17 -2.13 7.05
N VAL A 176 -10.85 -1.23 6.35
CA VAL A 176 -10.27 0.07 6.00
C VAL A 176 -10.29 0.97 7.23
N VAL A 177 -9.17 1.64 7.49
CA VAL A 177 -9.02 2.58 8.59
C VAL A 177 -8.93 3.99 8.02
N ALA A 178 -9.88 4.85 8.38
CA ALA A 178 -9.89 6.26 8.02
C ALA A 178 -9.19 7.09 9.11
N TYR A 179 -8.09 7.76 8.78
CA TYR A 179 -7.38 8.67 9.66
C TYR A 179 -7.64 10.12 9.26
N ASP A 180 -8.35 10.86 10.11
CA ASP A 180 -8.61 12.28 9.96
C ASP A 180 -7.36 13.08 10.34
N ILE A 181 -6.64 13.57 9.35
CA ILE A 181 -5.37 14.28 9.53
C ILE A 181 -5.53 15.54 10.38
N LYS A 182 -6.65 16.27 10.21
CA LYS A 182 -6.89 17.53 10.93
C LYS A 182 -7.15 17.29 12.41
N ASN A 183 -7.91 16.27 12.73
CA ASN A 183 -8.35 15.99 14.10
C ASN A 183 -7.45 14.97 14.83
N ASN A 184 -6.51 14.35 14.11
CA ASN A 184 -5.61 13.31 14.62
C ASN A 184 -6.38 12.14 15.25
N VAL A 185 -7.39 11.62 14.53
CA VAL A 185 -8.25 10.52 14.97
C VAL A 185 -8.36 9.49 13.86
N HIS A 186 -8.14 8.23 14.17
CA HIS A 186 -8.37 7.10 13.26
C HIS A 186 -9.61 6.31 13.65
N LYS A 187 -10.26 5.68 12.69
CA LYS A 187 -11.45 4.88 12.89
C LYS A 187 -11.56 3.78 11.82
N ALA A 188 -11.90 2.56 12.25
CA ALA A 188 -12.28 1.48 11.35
C ALA A 188 -13.59 1.77 10.63
N VAL A 189 -13.69 1.41 9.35
CA VAL A 189 -14.86 1.57 8.47
C VAL A 189 -15.39 0.19 8.12
N TYR A 190 -16.20 -0.36 9.00
CA TYR A 190 -16.71 -1.73 8.90
C TYR A 190 -17.65 -1.96 7.71
N SER A 191 -18.41 -0.93 7.33
CA SER A 191 -19.35 -1.02 6.20
C SER A 191 -18.68 -1.14 4.83
N MET A 192 -17.35 -1.04 4.76
CA MET A 192 -16.56 -1.34 3.54
C MET A 192 -16.30 -2.85 3.35
N GLY A 193 -16.76 -3.69 4.26
CA GLY A 193 -16.50 -5.13 4.25
C GLY A 193 -15.31 -5.51 5.12
N ARG A 194 -15.14 -6.82 5.36
CA ARG A 194 -13.98 -7.39 6.01
C ARG A 194 -13.37 -8.45 5.11
N HIS A 195 -12.25 -8.10 4.50
CA HIS A 195 -11.46 -8.96 3.64
C HIS A 195 -10.00 -8.50 3.70
N ASN A 196 -9.09 -9.13 3.02
CA ASN A 196 -7.73 -8.61 2.87
C ASN A 196 -7.79 -7.35 2.00
N HIS A 197 -7.99 -6.20 2.64
CA HIS A 197 -7.98 -4.92 1.93
C HIS A 197 -6.56 -4.56 1.51
N GLU A 198 -6.29 -4.68 0.22
CA GLU A 198 -5.02 -4.23 -0.33
C GLU A 198 -4.99 -2.70 -0.43
N ASN A 199 -5.81 -2.10 -1.26
CA ASN A 199 -5.94 -0.65 -1.32
C ASN A 199 -7.40 -0.19 -1.34
N ALA A 200 -7.63 1.08 -0.95
CA ALA A 200 -8.92 1.76 -1.00
C ALA A 200 -8.75 3.14 -1.65
N VAL A 201 -8.95 3.23 -2.96
CA VAL A 201 -8.66 4.40 -3.78
C VAL A 201 -9.92 5.16 -4.14
N ALA A 202 -9.97 6.46 -3.81
CA ALA A 202 -11.11 7.31 -4.16
C ALA A 202 -11.00 7.87 -5.58
N ILE A 203 -12.07 7.70 -6.36
CA ILE A 203 -12.15 8.12 -7.75
C ILE A 203 -12.79 9.51 -7.83
N PRO A 204 -12.12 10.53 -8.39
CA PRO A 204 -12.66 11.87 -8.48
C PRO A 204 -13.73 12.02 -9.56
N GLY A 205 -14.49 13.11 -9.49
CA GLY A 205 -15.45 13.51 -10.54
C GLY A 205 -16.90 13.13 -10.31
N TYR A 206 -17.22 12.40 -9.25
CA TYR A 206 -18.59 12.01 -8.92
C TYR A 206 -19.24 12.91 -7.87
N LYS A 207 -20.58 12.89 -7.78
CA LYS A 207 -21.39 13.72 -6.85
C LYS A 207 -21.18 13.34 -5.39
N VAL A 208 -20.84 12.08 -5.12
CA VAL A 208 -20.50 11.54 -3.80
C VAL A 208 -19.12 10.89 -3.88
N PRO A 209 -18.40 10.77 -2.76
CA PRO A 209 -17.15 10.03 -2.79
C PRO A 209 -17.37 8.57 -3.20
N VAL A 210 -16.61 8.13 -4.19
CA VAL A 210 -16.57 6.78 -4.75
C VAL A 210 -15.22 6.19 -4.42
N ILE A 211 -15.19 5.04 -3.75
CA ILE A 211 -13.95 4.35 -3.38
C ILE A 211 -13.98 2.97 -4.03
N LEU A 212 -12.92 2.59 -4.73
CA LEU A 212 -12.68 1.21 -5.14
C LEU A 212 -11.75 0.55 -4.13
N SER A 213 -11.98 -0.73 -3.83
CA SER A 213 -11.16 -1.50 -2.90
C SER A 213 -10.83 -2.88 -3.48
N GLY A 214 -9.56 -3.22 -3.51
CA GLY A 214 -9.03 -4.53 -3.87
C GLY A 214 -9.17 -5.52 -2.72
N ASP A 215 -9.38 -6.78 -3.07
CA ASP A 215 -9.40 -7.91 -2.15
C ASP A 215 -8.28 -8.88 -2.53
N ASP A 216 -7.19 -8.88 -1.77
CA ASP A 216 -6.09 -9.82 -1.96
C ASP A 216 -6.29 -11.13 -1.18
N THR A 217 -7.48 -11.65 -1.15
CA THR A 217 -7.77 -12.89 -0.43
C THR A 217 -7.49 -14.14 -1.25
N PHE A 218 -6.33 -14.74 -1.05
CA PHE A 218 -5.93 -15.97 -1.72
C PHE A 218 -6.32 -17.27 -0.99
N ASN A 219 -6.95 -17.20 0.17
CA ASN A 219 -7.49 -18.35 0.89
C ASN A 219 -8.95 -18.67 0.49
N ALA A 220 -9.66 -17.71 -0.04
CA ALA A 220 -11.00 -17.88 -0.61
C ALA A 220 -10.94 -18.55 -2.01
N PRO A 221 -12.07 -18.85 -2.64
CA PRO A 221 -12.11 -19.34 -4.01
C PRO A 221 -11.42 -18.42 -5.02
N ALA A 222 -11.62 -17.11 -4.89
CA ALA A 222 -10.95 -16.04 -5.62
C ALA A 222 -11.27 -14.70 -4.95
N SER A 223 -10.55 -13.63 -5.32
CA SER A 223 -10.79 -12.30 -4.82
C SER A 223 -11.76 -11.50 -5.68
N GLN A 224 -12.21 -10.37 -5.18
CA GLN A 224 -13.17 -9.50 -5.85
C GLN A 224 -12.70 -8.04 -5.84
N LEU A 225 -13.29 -7.24 -6.73
CA LEU A 225 -13.18 -5.80 -6.71
C LEU A 225 -14.48 -5.20 -6.17
N TYR A 226 -14.37 -4.44 -5.10
CA TYR A 226 -15.49 -3.79 -4.46
C TYR A 226 -15.49 -2.28 -4.71
N MET A 227 -16.69 -1.68 -4.66
CA MET A 227 -16.89 -0.25 -4.66
C MET A 227 -17.66 0.18 -3.42
N TYR A 228 -17.23 1.25 -2.78
CA TYR A 228 -17.95 1.85 -1.67
C TYR A 228 -18.39 3.27 -2.02
N LEU A 229 -19.70 3.53 -1.87
CA LEU A 229 -20.27 4.86 -2.01
C LEU A 229 -20.58 5.43 -0.64
N THR A 230 -19.91 6.52 -0.27
CA THR A 230 -20.23 7.19 0.99
C THR A 230 -21.55 7.98 0.88
N LYS A 231 -22.26 8.19 2.00
CA LYS A 231 -23.48 9.03 2.01
C LYS A 231 -23.19 10.53 1.84
N GLY A 232 -21.93 10.94 1.79
CA GLY A 232 -21.50 12.32 1.56
C GLY A 232 -20.09 12.59 2.05
N ALA A 233 -19.63 13.82 1.88
CA ALA A 233 -18.25 14.27 2.04
C ALA A 233 -17.62 14.05 3.44
N ASN A 234 -18.42 13.88 4.49
CA ASN A 234 -17.97 13.61 5.85
C ASN A 234 -18.39 12.24 6.39
N ALA A 235 -19.02 11.43 5.55
CA ALA A 235 -19.70 10.21 5.98
C ALA A 235 -18.72 9.08 6.36
N ILE A 236 -17.53 9.03 5.75
CA ILE A 236 -16.54 7.98 6.01
C ILE A 236 -16.15 7.86 7.50
N MET A 237 -15.96 8.99 8.17
CA MET A 237 -15.64 9.02 9.60
C MET A 237 -16.80 8.60 10.52
N ARG A 238 -18.00 8.42 9.97
CA ARG A 238 -19.18 7.91 10.68
C ARG A 238 -19.56 6.51 10.22
N ASP A 239 -18.75 5.90 9.35
CA ASP A 239 -19.01 4.58 8.76
C ASP A 239 -20.36 4.52 8.03
N GLU A 240 -20.65 5.57 7.24
CA GLU A 240 -21.92 5.73 6.53
C GLU A 240 -21.73 5.63 5.02
N GLY A 241 -22.10 4.50 4.46
CA GLY A 241 -22.03 4.24 3.03
C GLY A 241 -22.68 2.92 2.64
N ALA A 242 -22.38 2.47 1.44
CA ALA A 242 -22.87 1.20 0.93
C ALA A 242 -21.79 0.51 0.08
N LEU A 243 -21.62 -0.78 0.28
CA LEU A 243 -20.69 -1.63 -0.46
C LEU A 243 -21.37 -2.25 -1.68
N TYR A 244 -20.60 -2.43 -2.75
CA TYR A 244 -21.06 -3.04 -4.01
C TYR A 244 -19.94 -3.94 -4.55
N GLY A 245 -20.31 -5.10 -5.14
CA GLY A 245 -19.39 -6.00 -5.83
C GLY A 245 -19.54 -5.87 -7.35
N PHE A 246 -18.45 -5.92 -8.10
CA PHE A 246 -18.48 -5.86 -9.56
C PHE A 246 -19.03 -7.16 -10.15
N LYS A 247 -19.98 -7.06 -11.09
CA LYS A 247 -20.60 -8.16 -11.82
C LYS A 247 -20.56 -7.89 -13.32
N GLY A 248 -20.03 -8.83 -14.12
CA GLY A 248 -20.05 -8.76 -15.57
C GLY A 248 -21.48 -8.86 -16.15
N ASP A 249 -21.71 -8.16 -17.27
CA ASP A 249 -23.00 -8.20 -17.99
C ASP A 249 -23.17 -9.54 -18.75
N ASP A 250 -22.08 -10.11 -19.25
CA ASP A 250 -22.07 -11.41 -19.91
C ASP A 250 -21.83 -12.53 -18.90
N PRO A 251 -22.83 -13.42 -18.66
CA PRO A 251 -22.66 -14.54 -17.74
C PRO A 251 -21.54 -15.53 -18.11
N ALA A 252 -21.11 -15.52 -19.38
CA ALA A 252 -19.99 -16.34 -19.86
C ALA A 252 -18.63 -15.68 -19.67
N VAL A 253 -18.59 -14.46 -19.05
CA VAL A 253 -17.36 -13.70 -18.76
C VAL A 253 -17.48 -13.21 -17.32
N ASN A 254 -17.14 -14.06 -16.37
CA ASN A 254 -17.36 -13.75 -14.96
C ASN A 254 -16.16 -14.05 -14.05
N ASP A 255 -15.01 -14.38 -14.62
CA ASP A 255 -13.77 -14.52 -13.88
C ASP A 255 -12.53 -14.06 -14.67
N TYR A 256 -11.39 -14.01 -13.97
CA TYR A 256 -10.09 -13.64 -14.49
C TYR A 256 -9.69 -14.40 -15.77
N GLY A 257 -9.96 -15.70 -15.81
CA GLY A 257 -9.59 -16.56 -16.93
C GLY A 257 -10.39 -16.30 -18.21
N ASP A 258 -11.55 -15.68 -18.09
CA ASP A 258 -12.41 -15.32 -19.22
C ASP A 258 -11.92 -14.10 -20.01
N LEU A 259 -11.02 -13.30 -19.44
CA LEU A 259 -10.47 -12.09 -20.07
C LEU A 259 -9.09 -12.33 -20.68
N SER A 260 -8.73 -11.50 -21.65
CA SER A 260 -7.40 -11.48 -22.27
C SER A 260 -7.15 -10.11 -22.90
N LEU A 261 -5.96 -9.87 -23.48
CA LEU A 261 -5.67 -8.64 -24.23
C LEU A 261 -6.65 -8.40 -25.39
N ALA A 262 -7.31 -9.46 -25.91
CA ALA A 262 -8.26 -9.36 -27.01
C ALA A 262 -9.73 -9.43 -26.58
N LYS A 263 -10.02 -9.74 -25.31
CA LYS A 263 -11.37 -9.95 -24.80
C LYS A 263 -11.64 -9.08 -23.60
N SER A 264 -12.69 -8.29 -23.65
CA SER A 264 -13.16 -7.41 -22.59
C SER A 264 -14.61 -7.68 -22.24
N THR A 265 -15.08 -7.13 -21.13
CA THR A 265 -16.50 -7.17 -20.70
C THR A 265 -16.94 -5.80 -20.22
N SER A 266 -18.26 -5.58 -20.13
CA SER A 266 -18.89 -4.51 -19.37
C SER A 266 -19.54 -5.08 -18.11
N GLY A 267 -20.11 -4.22 -17.26
CA GLY A 267 -20.76 -4.72 -16.06
C GLY A 267 -21.34 -3.65 -15.17
N THR A 268 -21.77 -4.09 -14.00
CA THR A 268 -22.41 -3.23 -13.01
C THR A 268 -21.97 -3.62 -11.61
N PHE A 269 -21.75 -2.65 -10.75
CA PHE A 269 -21.58 -2.88 -9.33
C PHE A 269 -22.92 -3.11 -8.66
N ILE A 270 -23.15 -4.31 -8.11
CA ILE A 270 -24.38 -4.71 -7.43
C ILE A 270 -24.23 -4.54 -5.92
N ARG A 271 -25.32 -4.08 -5.28
CA ARG A 271 -25.30 -3.74 -3.86
C ARG A 271 -25.14 -4.96 -2.97
N VAL A 272 -24.15 -4.93 -2.07
CA VAL A 272 -23.98 -5.88 -0.98
C VAL A 272 -24.97 -5.57 0.14
N PRO A 273 -25.72 -6.55 0.68
CA PRO A 273 -26.57 -6.34 1.87
C PRO A 273 -25.73 -5.87 3.06
N VAL A 274 -26.26 -4.94 3.85
CA VAL A 274 -25.55 -4.36 5.01
C VAL A 274 -25.13 -5.44 6.00
N SER A 275 -25.96 -6.45 6.25
CA SER A 275 -25.61 -7.57 7.14
C SER A 275 -24.43 -8.41 6.63
N VAL A 276 -24.25 -8.49 5.32
CA VAL A 276 -23.12 -9.18 4.68
C VAL A 276 -21.87 -8.30 4.77
N ALA A 277 -21.97 -7.02 4.44
CA ALA A 277 -20.83 -6.08 4.54
C ALA A 277 -20.28 -5.96 5.96
N LEU A 278 -21.17 -6.01 6.98
CA LEU A 278 -20.76 -6.00 8.40
C LEU A 278 -20.37 -7.39 8.94
N GLY A 279 -20.50 -8.44 8.14
CA GLY A 279 -20.12 -9.79 8.48
C GLY A 279 -18.60 -10.02 8.46
N ASP A 280 -18.21 -11.28 8.46
CA ASP A 280 -16.84 -11.71 8.24
C ASP A 280 -16.56 -11.92 6.74
N GLN A 281 -15.31 -12.22 6.40
CA GLN A 281 -14.89 -12.51 5.04
C GLN A 281 -15.72 -13.64 4.41
N ASN A 282 -16.00 -14.71 5.14
CA ASN A 282 -16.77 -15.84 4.60
C ASN A 282 -18.19 -15.44 4.21
N ALA A 283 -18.84 -14.54 4.98
CA ALA A 283 -20.16 -14.01 4.63
C ALA A 283 -20.12 -13.22 3.31
N LEU A 284 -19.09 -12.39 3.12
CA LEU A 284 -18.90 -11.59 1.93
C LEU A 284 -18.58 -12.47 0.69
N GLU A 285 -17.67 -13.43 0.84
CA GLU A 285 -17.31 -14.41 -0.18
C GLU A 285 -18.51 -15.26 -0.63
N ASN A 286 -19.24 -15.83 0.32
CA ASN A 286 -20.42 -16.65 0.02
C ASN A 286 -21.48 -15.84 -0.73
N TRP A 287 -21.71 -14.58 -0.33
CA TRP A 287 -22.64 -13.70 -1.02
C TRP A 287 -22.14 -13.38 -2.44
N SER A 288 -20.86 -13.08 -2.61
CA SER A 288 -20.24 -12.75 -3.90
C SER A 288 -20.37 -13.92 -4.87
N ASN A 289 -20.07 -15.13 -4.41
CA ASN A 289 -20.22 -16.35 -5.21
C ASN A 289 -21.69 -16.62 -5.60
N ALA A 290 -22.62 -16.50 -4.65
CA ALA A 290 -24.05 -16.74 -4.90
C ALA A 290 -24.66 -15.71 -5.86
N ASN A 291 -24.09 -14.51 -6.01
CA ASN A 291 -24.59 -13.44 -6.87
C ASN A 291 -23.77 -13.27 -8.17
N ASN A 292 -22.83 -14.18 -8.45
CA ASN A 292 -21.94 -14.11 -9.61
C ASN A 292 -21.20 -12.76 -9.70
N VAL A 293 -20.65 -12.27 -8.56
CA VAL A 293 -19.68 -11.21 -8.54
C VAL A 293 -18.45 -11.70 -9.30
N PHE A 294 -17.85 -10.85 -10.14
CA PHE A 294 -16.72 -11.20 -10.97
C PHE A 294 -15.54 -11.65 -10.09
N GLN A 295 -14.93 -12.77 -10.42
CA GLN A 295 -13.78 -13.30 -9.69
C GLN A 295 -12.47 -12.86 -10.33
N PHE A 296 -11.70 -12.13 -9.59
CA PHE A 296 -10.28 -11.92 -9.81
C PHE A 296 -9.48 -12.99 -9.05
N ILE A 297 -8.16 -12.91 -9.06
CA ILE A 297 -7.32 -13.89 -8.34
C ILE A 297 -6.77 -13.28 -7.07
N ARG A 298 -6.08 -12.13 -7.16
CA ARG A 298 -5.54 -11.34 -6.07
C ARG A 298 -5.49 -9.88 -6.51
N VAL A 299 -6.54 -9.11 -6.18
CA VAL A 299 -6.62 -7.70 -6.57
C VAL A 299 -5.83 -6.85 -5.58
N GLU A 300 -4.72 -6.33 -6.08
CA GLU A 300 -3.77 -5.51 -5.35
C GLU A 300 -4.09 -4.01 -5.48
N ASP A 301 -3.08 -3.20 -5.76
CA ASP A 301 -3.20 -1.74 -5.80
C ASP A 301 -4.04 -1.25 -6.99
N ILE A 302 -4.60 -0.07 -6.82
CA ILE A 302 -5.52 0.60 -7.72
C ILE A 302 -5.04 2.04 -7.96
N ALA A 303 -5.06 2.50 -9.21
CA ALA A 303 -4.81 3.90 -9.53
C ALA A 303 -5.75 4.40 -10.62
N TYR A 304 -6.21 5.65 -10.55
CA TYR A 304 -7.04 6.25 -11.61
C TYR A 304 -6.19 7.02 -12.63
N ASP A 305 -6.65 7.06 -13.87
CA ASP A 305 -6.00 7.81 -14.97
C ASP A 305 -6.04 9.32 -14.69
N ARG A 306 -4.88 9.95 -14.73
CA ARG A 306 -4.75 11.40 -14.44
C ARG A 306 -5.33 12.31 -15.51
N ASN A 307 -5.58 11.80 -16.72
CA ASN A 307 -6.23 12.54 -17.82
C ASN A 307 -7.74 12.28 -17.85
N THR A 308 -8.16 11.09 -17.45
CA THR A 308 -9.55 10.61 -17.56
C THR A 308 -9.93 9.85 -16.30
N PRO A 309 -10.22 10.53 -15.18
CA PRO A 309 -10.30 9.90 -13.86
C PRO A 309 -11.36 8.79 -13.68
N ASN A 310 -12.36 8.70 -14.56
CA ASN A 310 -13.29 7.57 -14.59
C ASN A 310 -12.68 6.30 -15.21
N VAL A 311 -11.47 6.35 -15.71
CA VAL A 311 -10.64 5.18 -16.06
C VAL A 311 -9.77 4.83 -14.88
N VAL A 312 -9.76 3.56 -14.51
CA VAL A 312 -9.04 3.02 -13.38
C VAL A 312 -8.17 1.87 -13.85
N TYR A 313 -6.98 1.79 -13.33
CA TYR A 313 -6.07 0.65 -13.49
C TYR A 313 -5.93 -0.06 -12.16
N PHE A 314 -5.79 -1.37 -12.19
CA PHE A 314 -5.48 -2.15 -10.99
C PHE A 314 -4.64 -3.36 -11.34
N ALA A 315 -3.81 -3.75 -10.39
CA ALA A 315 -3.00 -4.94 -10.45
C ALA A 315 -3.80 -6.16 -9.95
N ASP A 316 -3.50 -7.30 -10.48
CA ASP A 316 -3.89 -8.60 -9.94
C ASP A 316 -2.62 -9.45 -9.98
N THR A 317 -2.12 -9.83 -8.81
CA THR A 317 -0.82 -10.48 -8.69
C THR A 317 -0.81 -11.93 -9.19
N GLY A 318 -1.99 -12.50 -9.46
CA GLY A 318 -2.12 -13.90 -9.88
C GLY A 318 -1.89 -14.89 -8.73
N GLU A 319 -2.02 -16.16 -9.03
CA GLU A 319 -1.74 -17.27 -8.10
C GLU A 319 -1.41 -18.52 -8.91
N PRO A 320 -0.21 -19.10 -8.76
CA PRO A 320 0.19 -20.31 -9.47
C PRO A 320 -0.77 -21.50 -9.31
N ARG A 321 -1.55 -21.51 -8.23
CA ARG A 321 -2.51 -22.58 -7.94
C ARG A 321 -3.95 -22.25 -8.30
N ALA A 322 -4.21 -21.09 -8.93
CA ALA A 322 -5.55 -20.76 -9.40
C ALA A 322 -5.97 -21.68 -10.55
N LEU A 323 -7.09 -22.37 -10.37
CA LEU A 323 -7.64 -23.35 -11.31
C LEU A 323 -9.14 -23.17 -11.46
N PRO A 324 -9.72 -23.43 -12.65
CA PRO A 324 -11.16 -23.62 -12.78
C PRO A 324 -11.63 -24.83 -11.95
N ASP A 325 -12.70 -24.65 -11.20
CA ASP A 325 -13.38 -25.75 -10.52
C ASP A 325 -14.12 -26.63 -11.55
N ALA A 326 -13.97 -27.92 -11.44
CA ALA A 326 -14.54 -28.87 -12.42
C ALA A 326 -16.08 -28.89 -12.47
N VAL A 327 -16.75 -28.41 -11.41
CA VAL A 327 -18.23 -28.44 -11.30
C VAL A 327 -18.81 -27.06 -11.59
N THR A 328 -18.25 -26.03 -10.95
CA THR A 328 -18.78 -24.66 -11.04
C THR A 328 -18.17 -23.85 -12.18
N THR A 329 -17.04 -24.30 -12.74
CA THR A 329 -16.18 -23.62 -13.71
C THR A 329 -15.53 -22.33 -13.20
N ARG A 330 -15.89 -21.85 -12.01
CA ARG A 330 -15.31 -20.67 -11.39
C ARG A 330 -13.92 -20.97 -10.83
N LEU A 331 -13.09 -19.96 -10.73
CA LEU A 331 -11.74 -20.10 -10.19
C LEU A 331 -11.77 -20.53 -8.72
N ARG A 332 -10.82 -21.35 -8.35
CA ARG A 332 -10.52 -21.74 -6.98
C ARG A 332 -9.03 -21.95 -6.80
N ARG A 333 -8.57 -21.88 -5.57
CA ARG A 333 -7.18 -22.22 -5.22
C ARG A 333 -7.01 -23.74 -5.14
N GLY A 334 -6.12 -24.25 -5.95
CA GLY A 334 -5.76 -25.67 -5.95
C GLY A 334 -4.86 -26.07 -4.78
N PRO A 335 -4.65 -27.40 -4.58
CA PRO A 335 -3.72 -27.91 -3.57
C PRO A 335 -2.29 -27.37 -3.75
N ALA A 336 -1.49 -27.44 -2.68
CA ALA A 336 -0.07 -27.14 -2.76
C ALA A 336 0.62 -27.99 -3.85
N GLY A 337 1.52 -27.38 -4.63
CA GLY A 337 2.22 -28.03 -5.74
C GLY A 337 1.44 -28.08 -7.07
N THR A 338 0.22 -27.52 -7.12
CA THR A 338 -0.50 -27.36 -8.38
C THR A 338 0.16 -26.27 -9.24
N ALA A 339 0.29 -26.53 -10.55
CA ALA A 339 0.70 -25.54 -11.55
C ALA A 339 -0.53 -25.10 -12.36
N GLY A 340 -1.13 -23.97 -11.98
CA GLY A 340 -2.25 -23.38 -12.69
C GLY A 340 -1.79 -22.43 -13.82
N PRO A 341 -2.73 -21.94 -14.63
CA PRO A 341 -2.40 -21.12 -15.80
C PRO A 341 -2.14 -19.63 -15.50
N TYR A 342 -2.23 -19.19 -14.25
CA TYR A 342 -2.18 -17.77 -13.88
C TYR A 342 -1.09 -17.44 -12.83
N PRO A 343 0.20 -17.80 -13.10
CA PRO A 343 1.25 -17.65 -12.09
C PRO A 343 1.76 -16.24 -11.91
N ASN A 344 1.55 -15.35 -12.90
CA ASN A 344 2.29 -14.09 -13.01
C ASN A 344 1.44 -12.83 -12.81
N GLY A 345 0.12 -12.94 -12.98
CA GLY A 345 -0.76 -11.81 -12.80
C GLY A 345 -0.91 -10.87 -14.02
N ARG A 346 -1.72 -9.82 -13.85
CA ARG A 346 -2.15 -8.91 -14.92
C ARG A 346 -2.34 -7.50 -14.42
N ILE A 347 -2.26 -6.52 -15.35
CA ILE A 347 -2.79 -5.17 -15.13
C ILE A 347 -4.10 -5.03 -15.91
N PHE A 348 -5.14 -4.65 -15.19
CA PHE A 348 -6.47 -4.38 -15.73
C PHE A 348 -6.68 -2.88 -15.95
N ARG A 349 -7.56 -2.56 -16.91
CA ARG A 349 -8.13 -1.24 -17.13
C ARG A 349 -9.65 -1.36 -17.06
N MET A 350 -10.24 -0.62 -16.15
CA MET A 350 -11.69 -0.50 -15.99
C MET A 350 -12.14 0.92 -16.34
N GLU A 351 -13.18 1.06 -17.13
CA GLU A 351 -13.80 2.36 -17.43
C GLU A 351 -15.18 2.44 -16.81
N LEU A 352 -15.35 3.34 -15.86
CA LEU A 352 -16.62 3.64 -15.23
C LEU A 352 -17.42 4.62 -16.09
N ASP A 353 -18.75 4.56 -16.04
CA ASP A 353 -19.58 5.60 -16.63
C ASP A 353 -19.34 6.94 -15.92
N LYS A 354 -19.21 8.02 -16.69
CA LYS A 354 -18.83 9.34 -16.16
C LYS A 354 -19.84 9.95 -15.18
N THR A 355 -21.06 9.48 -15.17
CA THR A 355 -22.16 10.01 -14.36
C THR A 355 -22.70 9.02 -13.34
N ASN A 356 -22.61 7.74 -13.63
CA ASN A 356 -23.04 6.64 -12.77
C ASN A 356 -21.87 5.69 -12.46
N PRO A 357 -21.18 5.84 -11.34
CA PRO A 357 -20.01 5.02 -11.03
C PRO A 357 -20.32 3.53 -10.90
N LEU A 358 -21.57 3.16 -10.67
CA LEU A 358 -21.97 1.75 -10.58
C LEU A 358 -21.96 1.03 -11.93
N LYS A 359 -21.91 1.76 -13.05
CA LYS A 359 -21.85 1.16 -14.38
C LYS A 359 -20.41 1.12 -14.89
N VAL A 360 -19.95 -0.05 -15.26
CA VAL A 360 -18.68 -0.30 -15.93
C VAL A 360 -18.91 -0.43 -17.42
N THR A 361 -18.37 0.47 -18.20
CA THR A 361 -18.51 0.48 -19.67
C THR A 361 -17.51 -0.46 -20.35
N SER A 362 -16.37 -0.72 -19.71
CA SER A 362 -15.37 -1.67 -20.18
C SER A 362 -14.46 -2.12 -19.03
N LEU A 363 -14.18 -3.42 -18.98
CA LEU A 363 -13.09 -4.03 -18.21
C LEU A 363 -12.24 -4.83 -19.18
N SER A 364 -10.94 -4.56 -19.23
CA SER A 364 -9.99 -5.17 -20.17
C SER A 364 -8.63 -5.41 -19.52
N VAL A 365 -7.87 -6.36 -20.04
CA VAL A 365 -6.46 -6.57 -19.70
C VAL A 365 -5.60 -5.65 -20.57
N ILE A 366 -4.60 -4.98 -20.00
CA ILE A 366 -3.64 -4.14 -20.75
C ILE A 366 -2.20 -4.65 -20.64
N VAL A 367 -1.87 -5.41 -19.59
CA VAL A 367 -0.61 -6.15 -19.46
C VAL A 367 -0.96 -7.56 -19.01
N ASP A 368 -0.49 -8.57 -19.74
CA ASP A 368 -0.79 -9.98 -19.46
C ASP A 368 0.51 -10.73 -19.13
N GLY A 369 0.81 -10.85 -17.84
CA GLY A 369 1.91 -11.69 -17.35
C GLY A 369 1.66 -13.18 -17.56
N ASP A 370 0.39 -13.58 -17.68
CA ASP A 370 -0.04 -14.97 -17.85
C ASP A 370 -0.18 -15.41 -19.31
N ALA A 371 0.31 -14.63 -20.27
CA ALA A 371 0.20 -14.93 -21.70
C ALA A 371 0.77 -16.29 -22.12
N LYS A 372 1.65 -16.89 -21.31
CA LYS A 372 2.23 -18.24 -21.52
C LYS A 372 1.65 -19.30 -20.58
N GLY A 373 0.63 -18.95 -19.79
CA GLY A 373 0.06 -19.85 -18.79
C GLY A 373 1.11 -20.34 -17.78
N ALA A 374 0.97 -21.58 -17.28
CA ALA A 374 1.92 -22.17 -16.33
C ALA A 374 3.39 -22.18 -16.80
N ALA A 375 3.63 -22.23 -18.11
CA ALA A 375 4.99 -22.16 -18.68
C ALA A 375 5.62 -20.76 -18.57
N GLY A 376 4.86 -19.75 -18.19
CA GLY A 376 5.34 -18.39 -17.97
C GLY A 376 5.92 -18.17 -16.56
N ALA A 377 5.74 -19.11 -15.64
CA ALA A 377 6.30 -18.98 -14.29
C ALA A 377 7.84 -18.82 -14.34
N GLY A 378 8.34 -17.75 -13.72
CA GLY A 378 9.77 -17.43 -13.73
C GLY A 378 10.34 -16.91 -15.07
N ASP A 379 9.53 -16.69 -16.09
CA ASP A 379 9.99 -16.09 -17.36
C ASP A 379 10.17 -14.58 -17.25
N VAL A 380 11.40 -14.14 -17.09
CA VAL A 380 11.77 -12.73 -16.88
C VAL A 380 11.39 -11.78 -18.03
N THR A 381 10.95 -12.29 -19.17
CA THR A 381 10.42 -11.44 -20.26
C THR A 381 8.99 -10.99 -19.99
N LEU A 382 8.31 -11.61 -19.03
CA LEU A 382 6.97 -11.27 -18.59
C LEU A 382 7.00 -10.42 -17.32
N VAL A 383 5.90 -9.74 -17.04
CA VAL A 383 5.62 -9.15 -15.74
C VAL A 383 5.29 -10.26 -14.75
N HIS A 384 5.76 -10.15 -13.52
CA HIS A 384 5.50 -11.12 -12.46
C HIS A 384 4.89 -10.43 -11.24
N ASN A 385 3.77 -10.94 -10.79
CA ASN A 385 3.12 -10.55 -9.55
C ASN A 385 3.07 -9.01 -9.37
N PRO A 386 2.41 -8.29 -10.30
CA PRO A 386 2.26 -6.84 -10.17
C PRO A 386 1.41 -6.55 -8.95
N ASP A 387 1.87 -5.60 -8.15
CA ASP A 387 1.33 -5.25 -6.86
C ASP A 387 1.07 -3.73 -6.80
N ASN A 388 1.93 -2.95 -6.15
CA ASN A 388 1.73 -1.51 -6.00
C ASN A 388 1.83 -0.75 -7.32
N MET A 389 1.04 0.32 -7.46
CA MET A 389 1.02 1.10 -8.69
C MET A 389 0.74 2.58 -8.48
N GLU A 390 1.24 3.40 -9.40
CA GLU A 390 0.96 4.83 -9.48
C GLU A 390 0.77 5.25 -10.95
N THR A 391 -0.07 6.24 -11.18
CA THR A 391 -0.32 6.81 -12.50
C THR A 391 0.21 8.23 -12.62
N THR A 392 0.67 8.54 -13.80
CA THR A 392 0.94 9.91 -14.25
C THR A 392 0.05 10.24 -15.45
N LYS A 393 0.24 11.42 -16.06
CA LYS A 393 -0.44 11.75 -17.32
C LYS A 393 0.10 10.96 -18.53
N LYS A 394 1.26 10.33 -18.40
CA LYS A 394 1.95 9.67 -19.52
C LYS A 394 2.13 8.17 -19.33
N ALA A 395 2.16 7.72 -18.08
CA ALA A 395 2.55 6.35 -17.76
C ALA A 395 1.81 5.79 -16.55
N ILE A 396 1.79 4.47 -16.47
CA ILE A 396 1.50 3.71 -15.26
C ILE A 396 2.83 3.13 -14.79
N LEU A 397 3.15 3.33 -13.52
CA LEU A 397 4.22 2.62 -12.85
C LEU A 397 3.59 1.49 -12.04
N PHE A 398 4.20 0.32 -12.05
CA PHE A 398 3.78 -0.80 -11.21
C PHE A 398 5.00 -1.61 -10.77
N GLN A 399 4.89 -2.18 -9.59
CA GLN A 399 5.95 -2.87 -8.87
C GLN A 399 5.64 -4.34 -8.78
N GLU A 400 6.66 -5.18 -8.75
CA GLU A 400 6.53 -6.63 -8.59
C GLU A 400 6.76 -7.02 -7.13
N ASP A 401 5.89 -7.91 -6.61
CA ASP A 401 6.12 -8.72 -5.40
C ASP A 401 6.24 -10.22 -5.74
N PRO A 402 7.34 -10.66 -6.36
CA PRO A 402 7.53 -12.07 -6.70
C PRO A 402 7.84 -12.94 -5.48
N GLY A 403 8.10 -12.33 -4.32
CA GLY A 403 8.45 -13.01 -3.08
C GLY A 403 7.35 -13.91 -2.57
N THR A 404 6.10 -13.47 -2.62
CA THR A 404 4.95 -14.24 -2.17
C THR A 404 4.72 -15.50 -2.98
N GLN A 405 5.08 -15.50 -4.26
CA GLN A 405 4.92 -16.63 -5.17
C GLN A 405 6.22 -17.43 -5.36
N ASN A 406 7.34 -17.02 -4.78
CA ASN A 406 8.68 -17.61 -4.97
C ASN A 406 9.10 -17.73 -6.44
N GLN A 407 8.63 -16.85 -7.31
CA GLN A 407 8.91 -16.93 -8.75
C GLN A 407 10.35 -16.64 -9.12
N TYR A 408 11.05 -15.87 -8.28
CA TYR A 408 12.48 -15.62 -8.42
C TYR A 408 13.32 -16.36 -7.38
N ALA A 409 12.82 -17.51 -6.91
CA ALA A 409 13.35 -18.28 -5.81
C ALA A 409 14.84 -18.63 -5.90
N ALA A 410 15.32 -19.16 -4.79
CA ALA A 410 16.68 -19.47 -4.42
C ALA A 410 17.60 -19.87 -5.59
N GLY A 411 18.69 -19.14 -5.72
CA GLY A 411 19.64 -19.29 -6.82
C GLY A 411 19.30 -18.48 -8.06
N ASN A 412 18.11 -17.87 -8.07
CA ASN A 412 17.60 -16.99 -9.12
C ASN A 412 18.09 -17.34 -10.52
N SER A 413 17.63 -18.49 -11.02
CA SER A 413 17.84 -18.91 -12.42
C SER A 413 17.29 -17.90 -13.41
N ALA A 414 16.34 -17.05 -12.96
CA ALA A 414 15.76 -15.97 -13.73
C ALA A 414 16.76 -14.80 -13.98
N GLY A 415 17.79 -14.61 -13.13
CA GLY A 415 18.80 -13.57 -13.31
C GLY A 415 18.32 -12.14 -13.00
N THR A 416 17.19 -11.98 -12.29
CA THR A 416 16.61 -10.68 -11.90
C THR A 416 16.05 -10.70 -10.47
N THR A 417 15.71 -9.56 -9.94
CA THR A 417 15.00 -9.33 -8.68
C THR A 417 13.70 -8.61 -8.99
N ALA A 418 12.85 -8.34 -7.99
CA ALA A 418 11.61 -7.57 -8.14
C ALA A 418 11.86 -6.25 -8.89
N ARG A 419 11.02 -5.95 -9.85
CA ARG A 419 11.22 -4.84 -10.80
C ARG A 419 10.14 -3.79 -10.65
N ILE A 420 10.49 -2.55 -11.03
CA ILE A 420 9.54 -1.47 -11.29
C ILE A 420 9.40 -1.33 -12.81
N TRP A 421 8.18 -1.43 -13.28
CA TRP A 421 7.82 -1.30 -14.67
C TRP A 421 7.20 0.06 -14.95
N LYS A 422 7.43 0.58 -16.16
CA LYS A 422 6.74 1.73 -16.73
C LYS A 422 5.95 1.29 -17.95
N TYR A 423 4.62 1.40 -17.89
CA TYR A 423 3.75 1.25 -19.05
C TYR A 423 3.47 2.62 -19.63
N ASP A 424 3.94 2.88 -20.85
CA ASP A 424 3.72 4.13 -21.57
C ASP A 424 2.30 4.14 -22.17
N LEU A 425 1.49 5.14 -21.81
CA LEU A 425 0.09 5.22 -22.24
C LEU A 425 -0.08 5.50 -23.73
N ALA A 426 0.89 6.16 -24.38
CA ALA A 426 0.83 6.47 -25.80
C ALA A 426 1.24 5.28 -26.67
N THR A 427 2.34 4.62 -26.33
CA THR A 427 2.88 3.49 -27.09
C THR A 427 2.29 2.15 -26.67
N LYS A 428 1.67 2.08 -25.49
CA LYS A 428 1.10 0.86 -24.86
C LYS A 428 2.15 -0.24 -24.66
N THR A 429 3.36 0.16 -24.28
CA THR A 429 4.47 -0.75 -24.03
C THR A 429 4.95 -0.65 -22.60
N ALA A 430 5.25 -1.80 -21.98
CA ALA A 430 5.83 -1.90 -20.66
C ALA A 430 7.34 -2.09 -20.76
N THR A 431 8.11 -1.37 -19.94
CA THR A 431 9.58 -1.47 -19.87
C THR A 431 10.03 -1.44 -18.42
N VAL A 432 11.08 -2.21 -18.09
CA VAL A 432 11.69 -2.18 -16.74
C VAL A 432 12.49 -0.88 -16.59
N VAL A 433 12.23 -0.13 -15.51
CA VAL A 433 12.92 1.13 -15.22
C VAL A 433 13.85 1.05 -14.01
N ALA A 434 13.51 0.23 -13.03
CA ALA A 434 14.33 -0.03 -11.85
C ALA A 434 14.12 -1.47 -11.36
N ARG A 435 14.95 -1.92 -10.44
CA ARG A 435 14.78 -3.20 -9.75
C ARG A 435 15.38 -3.15 -8.35
N VAL A 436 14.95 -4.06 -7.50
CA VAL A 436 15.47 -4.23 -6.16
C VAL A 436 16.94 -4.64 -6.20
N ASN A 437 17.77 -3.95 -5.42
CA ASN A 437 19.21 -4.22 -5.28
C ASN A 437 19.46 -5.06 -4.01
N GLN A 438 19.15 -6.36 -4.06
CA GLN A 438 19.32 -7.25 -2.89
C GLN A 438 20.76 -7.36 -2.41
N LYS A 439 21.75 -7.17 -3.29
CA LYS A 439 23.16 -7.23 -2.93
C LYS A 439 23.65 -5.98 -2.19
N SER A 440 22.81 -4.95 -2.03
CA SER A 440 23.19 -3.72 -1.34
C SER A 440 23.61 -3.92 0.11
N LEU A 441 23.00 -4.89 0.80
CA LEU A 441 23.28 -5.20 2.21
C LEU A 441 24.00 -6.53 2.41
N ASP A 442 23.64 -7.54 1.65
CA ASP A 442 24.19 -8.88 1.76
C ASP A 442 24.36 -9.50 0.37
N ALA A 443 25.61 -9.71 -0.02
CA ALA A 443 25.95 -10.35 -1.30
C ALA A 443 25.36 -11.78 -1.43
N ASN A 444 25.01 -12.40 -0.30
CA ASN A 444 24.43 -13.74 -0.21
C ASN A 444 22.92 -13.71 0.07
N ALA A 445 22.27 -12.53 0.11
CA ALA A 445 20.83 -12.43 0.29
C ALA A 445 20.11 -13.34 -0.71
N ALA A 446 19.13 -14.09 -0.24
CA ALA A 446 18.33 -14.95 -1.09
C ALA A 446 17.64 -14.08 -2.15
N GLN A 447 17.93 -14.32 -3.41
CA GLN A 447 17.38 -13.51 -4.50
C GLN A 447 15.88 -13.78 -4.68
N GLY A 448 15.12 -12.75 -5.05
CA GLY A 448 13.69 -12.83 -5.29
C GLY A 448 12.84 -12.81 -4.02
N THR A 449 13.43 -12.50 -2.86
CA THR A 449 12.70 -12.42 -1.59
C THR A 449 12.42 -11.00 -1.14
N TRP A 450 13.02 -10.00 -1.77
CA TRP A 450 12.75 -8.59 -1.48
C TRP A 450 11.81 -8.04 -2.53
N GLU A 451 10.96 -7.14 -2.11
CA GLU A 451 10.05 -6.45 -3.00
C GLU A 451 10.28 -4.93 -2.98
N SER A 452 9.85 -4.26 -4.04
CA SER A 452 9.62 -2.82 -4.02
C SER A 452 8.15 -2.59 -3.75
N SER A 453 7.83 -1.79 -2.75
CA SER A 453 6.48 -1.59 -2.28
C SER A 453 6.15 -0.11 -2.14
N GLY A 454 4.89 0.24 -2.24
CA GLY A 454 4.39 1.61 -2.16
C GLY A 454 5.09 2.57 -3.13
N ILE A 455 4.41 3.07 -4.13
CA ILE A 455 4.94 4.08 -5.04
C ILE A 455 3.95 5.23 -5.16
N VAL A 456 4.42 6.49 -5.03
CA VAL A 456 3.55 7.65 -5.11
C VAL A 456 4.23 8.83 -5.81
N ASP A 457 3.49 9.52 -6.68
CA ASP A 457 3.96 10.72 -7.39
C ASP A 457 4.34 11.83 -6.41
N ALA A 458 5.60 12.26 -6.46
CA ALA A 458 6.17 13.35 -5.69
C ALA A 458 6.49 14.59 -6.56
N SER A 459 6.06 14.61 -7.82
CA SER A 459 6.40 15.65 -8.81
C SER A 459 6.06 17.06 -8.33
N TYR A 460 4.94 17.25 -7.66
CA TYR A 460 4.55 18.55 -7.14
C TYR A 460 5.45 19.06 -5.99
N ALA A 461 6.21 18.17 -5.36
CA ALA A 461 7.11 18.50 -4.27
C ALA A 461 8.56 18.69 -4.73
N PHE A 462 9.05 17.85 -5.64
CA PHE A 462 10.45 17.79 -6.01
C PHE A 462 10.71 18.01 -7.51
N GLY A 463 9.67 18.37 -8.27
CA GLY A 463 9.72 18.51 -9.71
C GLY A 463 9.30 17.24 -10.44
N PRO A 464 9.12 17.34 -11.78
CA PRO A 464 8.57 16.23 -12.57
C PRO A 464 9.41 14.96 -12.45
N GLU A 465 8.72 13.83 -12.62
CA GLU A 465 9.32 12.50 -12.70
C GLU A 465 9.88 11.95 -11.37
N TRP A 466 9.65 12.63 -10.23
CA TRP A 466 10.04 12.15 -8.91
C TRP A 466 8.91 11.38 -8.24
N PHE A 467 9.28 10.25 -7.58
CA PHE A 467 8.38 9.37 -6.83
C PHE A 467 9.02 8.99 -5.50
N TYR A 468 8.21 8.81 -4.47
CA TYR A 468 8.62 8.03 -3.30
C TYR A 468 8.32 6.57 -3.55
N THR A 469 9.15 5.68 -3.03
CA THR A 469 8.93 4.24 -3.03
C THR A 469 9.61 3.61 -1.82
N ASN A 470 9.17 2.43 -1.43
CA ASN A 470 9.78 1.61 -0.40
C ASN A 470 10.44 0.36 -1.00
N VAL A 471 11.33 -0.26 -0.23
CA VAL A 471 11.79 -1.63 -0.41
C VAL A 471 11.61 -2.35 0.90
N GLN A 472 10.96 -3.50 0.89
CA GLN A 472 10.90 -4.45 1.98
C GLN A 472 12.02 -5.48 1.78
N ALA A 473 12.98 -5.48 2.68
CA ALA A 473 14.14 -6.37 2.59
C ALA A 473 13.93 -7.61 3.46
N HIS A 474 12.92 -8.41 3.08
CA HIS A 474 12.65 -9.69 3.72
C HIS A 474 13.89 -10.55 3.77
N THR A 475 14.10 -11.31 4.82
CA THR A 475 15.31 -12.13 5.07
C THR A 475 16.53 -11.39 5.64
N VAL A 476 16.60 -10.07 5.58
CA VAL A 476 17.65 -9.30 6.27
C VAL A 476 17.12 -8.84 7.62
N LEU A 477 17.51 -9.56 8.67
CA LEU A 477 17.05 -9.28 10.02
C LEU A 477 17.91 -8.21 10.69
N VAL A 478 17.29 -7.12 11.14
CA VAL A 478 17.95 -6.10 11.97
C VAL A 478 17.80 -6.39 13.46
N GLN A 479 16.80 -7.19 13.82
CA GLN A 479 16.59 -7.69 15.18
C GLN A 479 15.85 -9.03 15.15
N GLN A 480 16.25 -9.95 16.02
CA GLN A 480 15.53 -11.20 16.25
C GLN A 480 15.71 -11.63 17.70
N GLU A 481 14.62 -12.09 18.32
CA GLU A 481 14.63 -12.59 19.67
C GLU A 481 13.58 -13.71 19.83
N LYS A 482 13.93 -14.76 20.58
CA LYS A 482 12.99 -15.83 20.94
C LYS A 482 12.45 -15.61 22.34
N ILE A 483 11.17 -15.37 22.48
CA ILE A 483 10.47 -15.21 23.78
C ILE A 483 9.44 -16.33 23.91
N GLY A 484 9.67 -17.26 24.84
CA GLY A 484 8.84 -18.45 24.96
C GLY A 484 8.88 -19.33 23.71
N ALA A 485 7.73 -19.60 23.11
CA ALA A 485 7.61 -20.37 21.88
C ALA A 485 7.69 -19.48 20.62
N THR A 486 7.57 -18.16 20.73
CA THR A 486 7.50 -17.23 19.61
C THR A 486 8.86 -16.62 19.29
N THR A 487 9.20 -16.58 18.02
CA THR A 487 10.35 -15.85 17.49
C THR A 487 9.87 -14.50 16.96
N TYR A 488 10.31 -13.42 17.59
CA TYR A 488 10.05 -12.06 17.14
C TYR A 488 11.14 -11.64 16.17
N LYS A 489 10.75 -11.02 15.06
CA LYS A 489 11.68 -10.52 14.03
C LYS A 489 11.40 -9.04 13.71
N ARG A 490 12.46 -8.35 13.29
CA ARG A 490 12.38 -7.06 12.59
C ARG A 490 13.24 -7.18 11.35
N GLU A 491 12.60 -7.04 10.19
CA GLU A 491 13.26 -7.11 8.90
C GLU A 491 13.75 -5.72 8.47
N HIS A 492 14.70 -5.68 7.58
CA HIS A 492 15.18 -4.44 7.03
C HIS A 492 14.23 -3.90 5.97
N GLY A 493 14.37 -2.62 5.62
CA GLY A 493 13.62 -1.95 4.58
C GLY A 493 14.09 -0.52 4.44
N GLN A 494 13.69 0.13 3.35
CA GLN A 494 14.19 1.46 3.03
C GLN A 494 13.13 2.30 2.31
N LEU A 495 12.99 3.54 2.74
CA LEU A 495 12.27 4.60 2.01
C LEU A 495 13.24 5.30 1.07
N LEU A 496 12.84 5.43 -0.19
CA LEU A 496 13.64 6.02 -1.25
C LEU A 496 12.86 7.12 -2.00
N LEU A 497 13.61 8.03 -2.61
CA LEU A 497 13.12 8.96 -3.61
C LEU A 497 13.73 8.53 -4.96
N VAL A 498 12.91 8.31 -5.96
CA VAL A 498 13.34 7.83 -7.28
C VAL A 498 12.86 8.77 -8.37
N LYS A 499 13.73 9.09 -9.33
CA LYS A 499 13.37 9.82 -10.54
C LYS A 499 13.28 8.85 -11.71
N ILE A 500 12.16 8.86 -12.41
CA ILE A 500 11.90 7.97 -13.54
C ILE A 500 11.56 8.82 -14.77
N PRO A 501 12.48 8.99 -15.70
CA PRO A 501 12.28 9.84 -16.87
C PRO A 501 11.13 9.39 -17.78
N GLY A 502 10.42 10.38 -18.36
CA GLY A 502 9.32 10.14 -19.29
C GLY A 502 8.01 9.68 -18.64
N THR A 503 7.84 9.98 -17.34
CA THR A 503 6.59 9.74 -16.61
C THR A 503 5.72 10.96 -16.48
#